data_bf17cc9e272afa2b3ab472427aac0278
#
_entry.id   bf17cc9e272afa2b3ab472427aac0278
#
_cell.length_a   1.000
_cell.length_b   1.000
_cell.length_c   1.000
_cell.angle_alpha   90.00
_cell.angle_beta   90.00
_cell.angle_gamma   90.00
#
_symmetry.space_group_name_H-M   'P 1'
#
loop_
_entity.id
_entity.type
_entity.pdbx_description
1 polymer ?
#
loop_
_entity_poly.entity_id
_entity_poly.type
_entity_poly.pdbx_seq_one_letter_code
_entity_poly.pdbx_strand_id
1 'polypeptide(L)'
;METKKIDPILKDDRGLFFEVANKLEIRHIVVTTFNKNAIRGNQFRKNMDQYFFLISGKAKLVTKSLNNSTKNETQLTQGSLAYIPRNTAFVTIAEKESILLEFSPQEFDPSNPDINKFELVS
;
A
#
# COMPACT_ATOMS: atom_id res chain seq x y z
N MET A 1 -4.29 9.42 -6.68
CA MET A 1 -3.59 8.15 -6.32
C MET A 1 -3.47 7.28 -7.55
N GLU A 2 -2.35 6.64 -7.73
CA GLU A 2 -2.09 5.79 -8.89
C GLU A 2 -1.85 4.35 -8.45
N THR A 3 -2.46 3.41 -9.19
CA THR A 3 -2.22 1.99 -9.00
C THR A 3 -1.89 1.39 -10.35
N LYS A 4 -0.83 0.59 -10.41
CA LYS A 4 -0.43 -0.11 -11.63
C LYS A 4 -0.07 -1.55 -11.32
N LYS A 5 -0.14 -2.38 -12.33
CA LYS A 5 0.33 -3.76 -12.27
C LYS A 5 1.77 -3.80 -12.78
N ILE A 6 2.68 -4.31 -11.97
CA ILE A 6 4.07 -4.49 -12.39
C ILE A 6 4.21 -5.88 -12.99
N ASP A 7 4.71 -5.93 -14.21
CA ASP A 7 5.04 -7.21 -14.83
C ASP A 7 6.39 -7.70 -14.30
N PRO A 8 6.56 -9.01 -14.06
CA PRO A 8 7.87 -9.50 -13.66
C PRO A 8 8.89 -9.28 -14.78
N ILE A 9 10.10 -8.88 -14.39
CA ILE A 9 11.22 -8.76 -15.31
C ILE A 9 11.59 -10.13 -15.87
N LEU A 10 11.51 -11.15 -15.03
CA LEU A 10 11.87 -12.52 -15.36
C LEU A 10 10.81 -13.46 -14.80
N LYS A 11 10.37 -14.38 -15.65
CA LYS A 11 9.47 -15.46 -15.26
C LYS A 11 10.02 -16.75 -15.88
N ASP A 12 10.38 -17.69 -15.02
CA ASP A 12 10.88 -18.99 -15.46
C ASP A 12 10.42 -20.09 -14.49
N ASP A 13 10.96 -21.29 -14.64
CA ASP A 13 10.60 -22.43 -13.80
C ASP A 13 11.02 -22.28 -12.33
N ARG A 14 11.85 -21.31 -12.00
CA ARG A 14 12.25 -20.99 -10.63
C ARG A 14 11.28 -20.01 -9.95
N GLY A 15 10.47 -19.27 -10.72
CA GLY A 15 9.53 -18.31 -10.19
C GLY A 15 9.56 -16.97 -10.91
N LEU A 16 9.20 -15.93 -10.18
CA LEU A 16 9.06 -14.56 -10.71
C LEU A 16 10.10 -13.64 -10.08
N PHE A 17 10.59 -12.72 -10.89
CA PHE A 17 11.53 -11.69 -10.45
C PHE A 17 10.92 -10.32 -10.77
N PHE A 18 10.60 -9.56 -9.71
CA PHE A 18 10.01 -8.23 -9.84
C PHE A 18 11.01 -7.15 -9.49
N GLU A 19 11.04 -6.09 -10.29
CA GLU A 19 11.66 -4.84 -9.88
C GLU A 19 10.54 -3.91 -9.38
N VAL A 20 10.48 -3.69 -8.08
CA VAL A 20 9.42 -2.90 -7.46
C VAL A 20 9.73 -1.42 -7.52
N ALA A 21 10.99 -1.04 -7.35
CA ALA A 21 11.45 0.34 -7.38
C ALA A 21 12.89 0.42 -7.87
N ASN A 22 13.19 1.52 -8.54
CA ASN A 22 14.54 1.83 -9.02
C ASN A 22 14.69 3.36 -9.02
N LYS A 23 15.83 3.85 -8.58
CA LYS A 23 16.11 5.30 -8.50
C LYS A 23 15.11 6.05 -7.61
N LEU A 24 14.55 5.37 -6.64
CA LEU A 24 13.65 5.93 -5.64
C LEU A 24 14.37 5.91 -4.31
N GLU A 25 14.38 7.04 -3.60
CA GLU A 25 14.88 7.08 -2.23
C GLU A 25 13.89 6.36 -1.34
N ILE A 26 14.38 5.40 -0.55
CA ILE A 26 13.55 4.66 0.39
C ILE A 26 14.20 4.78 1.77
N ARG A 27 13.48 5.39 2.71
CA ARG A 27 13.96 5.59 4.08
C ARG A 27 13.19 4.77 5.10
N HIS A 28 12.09 4.17 4.70
CA HIS A 28 11.27 3.32 5.57
C HIS A 28 10.67 2.20 4.73
N ILE A 29 10.77 0.98 5.21
CA ILE A 29 10.23 -0.19 4.52
C ILE A 29 9.75 -1.20 5.55
N VAL A 30 8.54 -1.70 5.37
CA VAL A 30 7.94 -2.72 6.24
C VAL A 30 7.24 -3.78 5.40
N VAL A 31 7.11 -4.96 5.98
CA VAL A 31 6.29 -6.04 5.43
C VAL A 31 5.12 -6.26 6.37
N THR A 32 3.92 -6.29 5.80
CA THR A 32 2.70 -6.50 6.55
C THR A 32 2.02 -7.77 6.05
N THR A 33 1.64 -8.64 6.96
CA THR A 33 0.84 -9.81 6.61
C THR A 33 -0.61 -9.57 7.02
N PHE A 34 -1.52 -10.14 6.24
CA PHE A 34 -2.96 -10.05 6.49
C PHE A 34 -3.53 -11.45 6.53
N ASN A 35 -4.28 -11.75 7.57
CA ASN A 35 -5.17 -12.89 7.53
C ASN A 35 -6.35 -12.56 6.63
N LYS A 36 -7.01 -13.57 6.08
CA LYS A 36 -8.21 -13.34 5.27
C LYS A 36 -9.23 -12.51 6.05
N ASN A 37 -9.81 -11.51 5.41
CA ASN A 37 -10.78 -10.56 5.94
C ASN A 37 -10.19 -9.53 6.92
N ALA A 38 -8.88 -9.51 7.14
CA ALA A 38 -8.25 -8.50 7.99
C ALA A 38 -8.37 -7.12 7.35
N ILE A 39 -8.56 -6.12 8.19
CA ILE A 39 -8.68 -4.73 7.80
C ILE A 39 -7.57 -3.95 8.49
N ARG A 40 -6.76 -3.22 7.70
CA ARG A 40 -5.72 -2.36 8.25
C ARG A 40 -5.79 -0.99 7.57
N GLY A 41 -5.62 0.05 8.36
CA GLY A 41 -5.65 1.42 7.87
C GLY A 41 -6.75 2.22 8.56
N ASN A 42 -7.66 2.81 7.79
CA ASN A 42 -8.60 3.82 8.27
C ASN A 42 -7.81 4.99 8.86
N GLN A 43 -6.84 5.46 8.09
CA GLN A 43 -5.91 6.49 8.52
C GLN A 43 -5.32 7.24 7.34
N PHE A 44 -4.65 8.34 7.62
CA PHE A 44 -3.84 9.06 6.65
C PHE A 44 -2.55 9.56 7.28
N ARG A 45 -1.58 9.91 6.44
CA ARG A 45 -0.31 10.50 6.83
C ARG A 45 -0.26 11.94 6.37
N LYS A 46 0.33 12.82 7.17
CA LYS A 46 0.51 14.24 6.83
C LYS A 46 1.88 14.49 6.20
N ASN A 47 2.87 13.69 6.58
CA ASN A 47 4.27 13.96 6.25
C ASN A 47 4.96 12.81 5.51
N MET A 48 4.24 11.75 5.18
CA MET A 48 4.80 10.59 4.50
C MET A 48 3.96 10.22 3.29
N ASP A 49 4.64 10.04 2.17
CA ASP A 49 4.07 9.38 1.00
C ASP A 49 4.35 7.89 1.13
N GLN A 50 3.45 7.04 0.66
CA GLN A 50 3.57 5.61 0.82
C GLN A 50 3.39 4.89 -0.50
N TYR A 51 4.13 3.79 -0.66
CA TYR A 51 4.00 2.86 -1.76
C TYR A 51 3.61 1.51 -1.18
N PHE A 52 2.60 0.88 -1.74
CA PHE A 52 2.14 -0.45 -1.36
C PHE A 52 2.33 -1.39 -2.54
N PHE A 53 3.08 -2.46 -2.33
CA PHE A 53 3.28 -3.50 -3.34
C PHE A 53 2.75 -4.82 -2.79
N LEU A 54 1.77 -5.42 -3.48
CA LEU A 54 1.22 -6.69 -3.05
C LEU A 54 2.10 -7.83 -3.54
N ILE A 55 2.78 -8.48 -2.59
CA ILE A 55 3.68 -9.59 -2.87
C ILE A 55 2.86 -10.84 -3.21
N SER A 56 1.80 -11.09 -2.46
CA SER A 56 0.92 -12.23 -2.69
C SER A 56 -0.45 -11.97 -2.08
N GLY A 57 -1.45 -12.67 -2.57
CA GLY A 57 -2.81 -12.59 -2.08
C GLY A 57 -3.73 -11.75 -2.95
N LYS A 58 -4.77 -11.22 -2.33
CA LYS A 58 -5.77 -10.39 -2.99
C LYS A 58 -6.37 -9.45 -1.96
N ALA A 59 -6.42 -8.17 -2.26
CA ALA A 59 -6.91 -7.17 -1.32
C ALA A 59 -7.63 -6.04 -2.05
N LYS A 60 -8.52 -5.37 -1.34
CA LYS A 60 -9.17 -4.15 -1.80
C LYS A 60 -8.52 -2.97 -1.09
N LEU A 61 -8.11 -1.98 -1.85
CA LEU A 61 -7.60 -0.73 -1.32
C LEU A 61 -8.65 0.36 -1.54
N VAL A 62 -9.12 0.96 -0.47
CA VAL A 62 -10.05 2.09 -0.52
C VAL A 62 -9.29 3.34 -0.13
N THR A 63 -9.40 4.39 -0.92
CA THR A 63 -8.69 5.64 -0.67
C THR A 63 -9.61 6.83 -0.84
N LYS A 64 -9.27 7.91 -0.16
CA LYS A 64 -9.96 9.19 -0.30
C LYS A 64 -8.97 10.32 0.00
N SER A 65 -8.74 11.20 -0.98
CA SER A 65 -8.00 12.43 -0.72
C SER A 65 -8.79 13.30 0.25
N LEU A 66 -8.11 13.94 1.21
CA LEU A 66 -8.78 14.83 2.16
C LEU A 66 -9.40 16.05 1.48
N ASN A 67 -8.92 16.39 0.28
CA ASN A 67 -9.44 17.54 -0.49
C ASN A 67 -10.60 17.16 -1.41
N ASN A 68 -11.10 15.93 -1.31
CA ASN A 68 -12.06 15.38 -2.25
C ASN A 68 -13.08 14.55 -1.47
N SER A 69 -14.33 14.53 -1.91
CA SER A 69 -15.39 13.75 -1.26
C SER A 69 -15.54 12.34 -1.84
N THR A 70 -14.82 12.03 -2.92
CA THR A 70 -14.97 10.76 -3.63
C THR A 70 -14.04 9.70 -3.08
N LYS A 71 -14.60 8.55 -2.73
CA LYS A 71 -13.82 7.35 -2.41
C LYS A 71 -13.48 6.60 -3.70
N ASN A 72 -12.27 6.06 -3.74
CA ASN A 72 -11.83 5.18 -4.82
C ASN A 72 -11.57 3.80 -4.27
N GLU A 73 -11.97 2.78 -5.00
CA GLU A 73 -11.67 1.40 -4.69
C GLU A 73 -10.79 0.80 -5.77
N THR A 74 -9.75 0.12 -5.36
CA THR A 74 -8.82 -0.54 -6.29
C THR A 74 -8.57 -1.96 -5.82
N GLN A 75 -8.66 -2.90 -6.73
CA GLN A 75 -8.33 -4.29 -6.46
C GLN A 75 -6.82 -4.47 -6.59
N LEU A 76 -6.19 -4.99 -5.54
CA LEU A 76 -4.78 -5.35 -5.55
C LEU A 76 -4.63 -6.85 -5.72
N THR A 77 -3.77 -7.25 -6.64
CA THR A 77 -3.37 -8.63 -6.85
C THR A 77 -1.86 -8.70 -6.84
N GLN A 78 -1.27 -9.89 -6.91
CA GLN A 78 0.18 -10.03 -6.94
C GLN A 78 0.78 -9.11 -8.01
N GLY A 79 1.74 -8.30 -7.63
CA GLY A 79 2.40 -7.36 -8.53
C GLY A 79 1.76 -5.98 -8.61
N SER A 80 0.64 -5.74 -7.94
CA SER A 80 0.04 -4.40 -7.89
C SER A 80 0.88 -3.46 -7.05
N LEU A 81 1.15 -2.27 -7.58
CA LEU A 81 1.85 -1.19 -6.87
C LEU A 81 0.92 0.02 -6.80
N ALA A 82 0.65 0.48 -5.60
CA ALA A 82 -0.17 1.66 -5.35
C ALA A 82 0.67 2.76 -4.71
N TYR A 83 0.49 3.98 -5.19
CA TYR A 83 1.08 5.16 -4.59
C TYR A 83 0.00 5.91 -3.80
N ILE A 84 0.26 6.14 -2.52
CA ILE A 84 -0.66 6.83 -1.63
C ILE A 84 0.05 8.08 -1.12
N PRO A 85 -0.22 9.25 -1.74
CA PRO A 85 0.42 10.48 -1.29
C PRO A 85 -0.08 10.89 0.10
N ARG A 86 0.68 11.74 0.76
CA ARG A 86 0.26 12.32 2.03
C ARG A 86 -1.11 12.96 1.90
N ASN A 87 -1.85 13.06 3.00
CA ASN A 87 -3.21 13.61 3.05
C ASN A 87 -4.22 12.82 2.20
N THR A 88 -3.96 11.53 2.02
CA THR A 88 -4.90 10.59 1.41
C THR A 88 -5.22 9.51 2.44
N ALA A 89 -6.47 9.45 2.85
CA ALA A 89 -6.92 8.39 3.74
C ALA A 89 -6.99 7.06 2.99
N PHE A 90 -6.65 5.98 3.67
CA PHE A 90 -6.64 4.67 3.05
C PHE A 90 -7.03 3.57 4.04
N VAL A 91 -7.52 2.48 3.48
CA VAL A 91 -7.75 1.24 4.22
C VAL A 91 -7.54 0.07 3.25
N THR A 92 -6.92 -0.99 3.75
CA THR A 92 -6.70 -2.21 2.98
C THR A 92 -7.51 -3.34 3.62
N ILE A 93 -8.27 -4.04 2.80
CA ILE A 93 -9.12 -5.15 3.22
C ILE A 93 -8.66 -6.40 2.48
N ALA A 94 -8.13 -7.37 3.21
CA ALA A 94 -7.63 -8.60 2.59
C ALA A 94 -8.79 -9.53 2.25
N GLU A 95 -8.91 -9.91 1.00
CA GLU A 95 -9.89 -10.89 0.54
C GLU A 95 -9.37 -12.33 0.65
N LYS A 96 -8.05 -12.47 0.72
CA LYS A 96 -7.31 -13.70 0.97
C LYS A 96 -6.16 -13.38 1.90
N GLU A 97 -5.51 -14.39 2.46
CA GLU A 97 -4.24 -14.18 3.13
C GLU A 97 -3.30 -13.46 2.17
N SER A 98 -2.69 -12.38 2.64
CA SER A 98 -1.91 -11.49 1.78
C SER A 98 -0.63 -11.04 2.46
N ILE A 99 0.36 -10.71 1.64
CA ILE A 99 1.63 -10.13 2.08
C ILE A 99 1.83 -8.83 1.32
N LEU A 100 1.99 -7.75 2.05
CA LEU A 100 2.12 -6.41 1.51
C LEU A 100 3.47 -5.82 1.88
N LEU A 101 4.18 -5.29 0.89
CA LEU A 101 5.39 -4.52 1.09
C LEU A 101 4.99 -3.04 1.07
N GLU A 102 5.35 -2.30 2.14
CA GLU A 102 5.06 -0.88 2.25
C GLU A 102 6.37 -0.13 2.38
N PHE A 103 6.55 0.91 1.59
CA PHE A 103 7.78 1.70 1.68
C PHE A 103 7.50 3.18 1.43
N SER A 104 8.44 4.02 1.91
CA SER A 104 8.29 5.47 1.86
C SER A 104 9.64 6.14 1.64
N PRO A 105 9.69 7.24 0.88
CA PRO A 105 10.91 8.05 0.78
C PRO A 105 11.18 8.89 2.02
N GLN A 106 10.24 8.99 2.95
CA GLN A 106 10.42 9.68 4.23
C GLN A 106 10.68 8.69 5.35
N GLU A 107 11.46 9.09 6.34
CA GLU A 107 11.71 8.25 7.49
C GLU A 107 10.50 8.20 8.43
N PHE A 108 10.37 7.10 9.16
CA PHE A 108 9.35 6.94 10.19
C PHE A 108 9.95 7.32 11.55
N ASP A 109 9.28 8.22 12.28
CA ASP A 109 9.67 8.63 13.62
C ASP A 109 8.71 8.00 14.64
N PRO A 110 9.18 7.02 15.45
CA PRO A 110 8.30 6.40 16.46
C PRO A 110 7.76 7.38 17.49
N SER A 111 8.45 8.51 17.71
CA SER A 111 7.99 9.56 18.65
C SER A 111 6.87 10.40 18.07
N ASN A 112 6.75 10.41 16.75
CA ASN A 112 5.70 11.14 16.03
C ASN A 112 5.29 10.30 14.82
N PRO A 113 4.51 9.24 15.03
CA PRO A 113 4.26 8.25 13.98
C PRO A 113 3.41 8.74 12.80
N ASP A 114 2.84 9.93 12.90
CA ASP A 114 2.05 10.51 11.80
C ASP A 114 0.91 9.59 11.36
N ILE A 115 0.24 8.99 12.33
CA ILE A 115 -0.94 8.15 12.10
C ILE A 115 -2.17 8.92 12.54
N ASN A 116 -3.01 9.28 11.59
CA ASN A 116 -4.19 10.11 11.83
C ASN A 116 -5.43 9.32 11.45
N LYS A 117 -6.31 9.07 12.40
CA LYS A 117 -7.50 8.24 12.18
C LYS A 117 -8.45 8.90 11.19
N PHE A 118 -8.95 8.09 10.28
CA PHE A 118 -9.97 8.50 9.32
C PHE A 118 -10.72 7.25 8.86
N GLU A 119 -11.91 7.02 9.37
CA GLU A 119 -12.67 5.81 9.07
C GLU A 119 -13.24 5.86 7.66
N LEU A 120 -12.82 4.93 6.81
CA LEU A 120 -13.34 4.74 5.47
C LEU A 120 -14.30 3.56 5.39
N VAL A 121 -14.05 2.53 6.20
CA VAL A 121 -14.92 1.36 6.34
C VAL A 121 -14.98 0.98 7.82
N SER A 122 -16.10 0.42 8.24
CA SER A 122 -16.32 -0.01 9.63
C SER A 122 -16.17 -1.51 9.82
#